data_c899776ef2102127ba2cd2ff8919fac0
#
_entry.id   c899776ef2102127ba2cd2ff8919fac0
#
_cell.length_a   1.000
_cell.length_b   1.000
_cell.length_c   1.000
_cell.angle_alpha   90.00
_cell.angle_beta   90.00
_cell.angle_gamma   90.00
#
_symmetry.space_group_name_H-M   'P 1'
#
loop_
_entity.id
_entity.type
_entity.pdbx_description
1 polymer ?
#
loop_
_entity_poly.entity_id
_entity_poly.type
_entity_poly.pdbx_seq_one_letter_code
_entity_poly.pdbx_strand_id
1 'polypeptide(L)'
;MTNQQKLTISDIAKLANVSIATVSRYLNGQLNQMSEATAQKIKKIITETDYIRNSAAVQLAKKRSNLVAVVASNIDEYFSSEYFKGIVSILSAFGYIGVLLDSDSNLKTEKAHLESVYNQNFAGIILQPLTTDSAVIRKFLNHNMPIVLIDRELADLEMSSVTTNNFEIAKYAMAQLAPDSFSNVTVITEPVKKISTRVTRVAGIKTVFDQVNVIETRSEHFDVNQLATTVDLNNPQNLLVVLKERLLIQLLTHPSFLMQAHQTQNITGFIDTTMPRYLAPNFKFIQQSPYLMGASAAEILIKHLSSANNDYQQNIQNIIIPSHYK
;
A
#
# COMPACT_ATOMS: atom_id res chain seq x y z
N MET A 1 -7.38 -8.48 42.05
CA MET A 1 -6.62 -7.76 41.04
C MET A 1 -6.66 -6.29 41.37
N THR A 2 -5.62 -5.77 41.99
CA THR A 2 -5.52 -4.37 42.42
C THR A 2 -5.42 -3.46 41.18
N ASN A 3 -6.40 -2.58 41.05
CA ASN A 3 -6.46 -1.56 40.04
C ASN A 3 -5.32 -0.54 40.30
N GLN A 4 -4.12 -0.80 39.80
CA GLN A 4 -3.01 0.17 39.89
C GLN A 4 -3.39 1.39 39.01
N GLN A 5 -3.75 2.46 39.69
CA GLN A 5 -4.05 3.74 39.05
C GLN A 5 -2.80 4.21 38.27
N LYS A 6 -2.86 4.24 36.94
CA LYS A 6 -1.73 4.66 36.11
C LYS A 6 -1.34 6.09 36.46
N LEU A 7 -0.08 6.28 36.88
CA LEU A 7 0.46 7.60 37.19
C LEU A 7 0.35 8.54 35.97
N THR A 8 0.04 9.80 36.27
CA THR A 8 -0.06 10.87 35.27
C THR A 8 1.24 11.71 35.24
N ILE A 9 1.42 12.51 34.19
CA ILE A 9 2.55 13.48 34.14
C ILE A 9 2.51 14.45 35.34
N SER A 10 1.34 14.76 35.87
CA SER A 10 1.16 15.59 37.07
C SER A 10 1.71 14.91 38.32
N ASP A 11 1.54 13.61 38.44
CA ASP A 11 2.05 12.84 39.58
C ASP A 11 3.59 12.75 39.53
N ILE A 12 4.17 12.55 38.37
CA ILE A 12 5.62 12.60 38.16
C ILE A 12 6.17 13.99 38.50
N ALA A 13 5.48 15.06 38.10
CA ALA A 13 5.88 16.43 38.42
C ALA A 13 5.88 16.69 39.94
N LYS A 14 4.86 16.20 40.65
CA LYS A 14 4.77 16.27 42.13
C LYS A 14 5.91 15.49 42.78
N LEU A 15 6.14 14.23 42.39
CA LEU A 15 7.22 13.40 42.91
C LEU A 15 8.61 14.01 42.68
N ALA A 16 8.83 14.61 41.53
CA ALA A 16 10.07 15.28 41.17
C ALA A 16 10.19 16.69 41.77
N ASN A 17 9.13 17.24 42.37
CA ASN A 17 9.03 18.62 42.87
C ASN A 17 9.44 19.63 41.79
N VAL A 18 8.87 19.50 40.59
CA VAL A 18 9.06 20.38 39.45
C VAL A 18 7.72 20.68 38.77
N SER A 19 7.71 21.62 37.82
CA SER A 19 6.50 21.90 37.03
C SER A 19 6.19 20.78 36.03
N ILE A 20 4.91 20.61 35.66
CA ILE A 20 4.48 19.71 34.57
C ILE A 20 5.22 20.06 33.29
N ALA A 21 5.47 21.36 33.01
CA ALA A 21 6.23 21.82 31.85
C ALA A 21 7.67 21.29 31.86
N THR A 22 8.31 21.21 33.02
CA THR A 22 9.68 20.69 33.15
C THR A 22 9.71 19.19 32.85
N VAL A 23 8.76 18.41 33.40
CA VAL A 23 8.65 16.99 33.06
C VAL A 23 8.35 16.79 31.58
N SER A 24 7.47 17.60 31.00
CA SER A 24 7.16 17.56 29.57
C SER A 24 8.39 17.85 28.69
N ARG A 25 9.22 18.83 29.04
CA ARG A 25 10.49 19.12 28.35
C ARG A 25 11.45 17.92 28.42
N TYR A 26 11.58 17.32 29.59
CA TYR A 26 12.40 16.11 29.77
C TYR A 26 11.93 14.98 28.86
N LEU A 27 10.62 14.67 28.86
CA LEU A 27 10.04 13.62 28.04
C LEU A 27 10.11 13.90 26.52
N ASN A 28 10.29 15.15 26.12
CA ASN A 28 10.49 15.58 24.74
C ASN A 28 11.96 15.72 24.34
N GLY A 29 12.91 15.32 25.22
CA GLY A 29 14.36 15.38 24.94
C GLY A 29 14.96 16.79 24.97
N GLN A 30 14.23 17.79 25.47
CA GLN A 30 14.70 19.19 25.56
C GLN A 30 15.55 19.39 26.82
N LEU A 31 16.61 18.59 26.97
CA LEU A 31 17.46 18.57 28.16
C LEU A 31 18.27 19.86 28.35
N ASN A 32 18.51 20.60 27.27
CA ASN A 32 19.20 21.89 27.30
C ASN A 32 18.38 23.01 28.00
N GLN A 33 17.11 22.77 28.32
CA GLN A 33 16.23 23.72 29.01
C GLN A 33 16.06 23.40 30.51
N MET A 34 16.93 22.56 31.09
CA MET A 34 16.94 22.24 32.52
C MET A 34 18.31 21.86 33.01
N SER A 35 18.51 21.92 34.32
CA SER A 35 19.80 21.47 34.93
C SER A 35 19.93 19.96 34.84
N GLU A 36 21.17 19.47 34.79
CA GLU A 36 21.46 18.04 34.79
C GLU A 36 20.88 17.33 36.02
N ALA A 37 20.99 17.96 37.18
CA ALA A 37 20.44 17.46 38.43
C ALA A 37 18.91 17.25 38.35
N THR A 38 18.21 18.18 37.70
CA THR A 38 16.75 18.06 37.45
C THR A 38 16.43 16.91 36.49
N ALA A 39 17.19 16.78 35.41
CA ALA A 39 17.02 15.70 34.45
C ALA A 39 17.25 14.32 35.09
N GLN A 40 18.30 14.16 35.90
CA GLN A 40 18.60 12.92 36.61
C GLN A 40 17.51 12.57 37.63
N LYS A 41 16.98 13.56 38.35
CA LYS A 41 15.87 13.36 39.30
C LYS A 41 14.61 12.84 38.60
N ILE A 42 14.22 13.46 37.49
CA ILE A 42 13.07 13.04 36.70
C ILE A 42 13.28 11.62 36.15
N LYS A 43 14.47 11.33 35.59
CA LYS A 43 14.85 10.01 35.10
C LYS A 43 14.66 8.93 36.15
N LYS A 44 15.20 9.16 37.35
CA LYS A 44 15.12 8.23 38.48
C LYS A 44 13.65 7.91 38.81
N ILE A 45 12.80 8.93 38.96
CA ILE A 45 11.39 8.76 39.29
C ILE A 45 10.64 7.99 38.22
N ILE A 46 10.87 8.30 36.94
CA ILE A 46 10.26 7.58 35.81
C ILE A 46 10.64 6.10 35.85
N THR A 47 11.93 5.79 36.14
CA THR A 47 12.40 4.40 36.22
C THR A 47 11.81 3.67 37.43
N GLU A 48 11.77 4.30 38.61
CA GLU A 48 11.27 3.70 39.85
C GLU A 48 9.75 3.48 39.84
N THR A 49 9.02 4.27 39.05
CA THR A 49 7.56 4.22 38.97
C THR A 49 7.02 3.48 37.76
N ASP A 50 7.90 2.95 36.88
CA ASP A 50 7.52 2.39 35.57
C ASP A 50 6.53 3.30 34.80
N TYR A 51 6.76 4.62 34.90
CA TYR A 51 5.88 5.60 34.28
C TYR A 51 5.90 5.48 32.77
N ILE A 52 4.78 5.10 32.18
CA ILE A 52 4.57 5.10 30.75
C ILE A 52 3.77 6.37 30.38
N ARG A 53 4.37 7.17 29.49
CA ARG A 53 3.74 8.38 28.99
C ARG A 53 2.39 8.04 28.34
N ASN A 54 1.33 8.70 28.77
CA ASN A 54 0.02 8.55 28.15
C ASN A 54 0.03 9.25 26.77
N SER A 55 0.14 8.45 25.70
CA SER A 55 0.15 8.95 24.31
C SER A 55 -1.14 9.69 23.97
N ALA A 56 -2.28 9.28 24.47
CA ALA A 56 -3.56 9.96 24.24
C ALA A 56 -3.58 11.38 24.81
N ALA A 57 -3.03 11.58 26.04
CA ALA A 57 -2.92 12.92 26.63
C ALA A 57 -1.96 13.82 25.86
N VAL A 58 -0.88 13.24 25.30
CA VAL A 58 0.08 13.98 24.46
C VAL A 58 -0.52 14.38 23.13
N GLN A 59 -1.28 13.49 22.52
CA GLN A 59 -1.99 13.74 21.27
C GLN A 59 -3.04 14.83 21.44
N LEU A 60 -3.77 14.81 22.57
CA LEU A 60 -4.73 15.86 22.93
C LEU A 60 -4.05 17.24 23.06
N ALA A 61 -2.88 17.27 23.68
CA ALA A 61 -2.10 18.50 23.86
C ALA A 61 -1.48 19.03 22.55
N LYS A 62 -1.08 18.13 21.64
CA LYS A 62 -0.49 18.47 20.34
C LYS A 62 -1.52 18.68 19.22
N LYS A 63 -2.81 18.45 19.46
CA LYS A 63 -3.91 18.49 18.48
C LYS A 63 -3.75 17.61 17.24
N ARG A 64 -2.72 16.77 17.14
CA ARG A 64 -2.46 15.84 16.01
C ARG A 64 -1.88 14.53 16.51
N SER A 65 -2.40 13.43 15.96
CA SER A 65 -1.86 12.08 16.14
C SER A 65 -0.53 11.92 15.38
N ASN A 66 0.29 10.96 15.79
CA ASN A 66 1.43 10.48 14.99
C ASN A 66 1.09 9.17 14.24
N LEU A 67 -0.18 8.79 14.18
CA LEU A 67 -0.63 7.63 13.45
C LEU A 67 -0.97 8.01 12.00
N VAL A 68 -0.50 7.23 11.05
CA VAL A 68 -0.86 7.31 9.63
C VAL A 68 -1.58 6.02 9.26
N ALA A 69 -2.79 6.16 8.73
CA ALA A 69 -3.54 5.01 8.24
C ALA A 69 -3.06 4.60 6.85
N VAL A 70 -2.83 3.32 6.66
CA VAL A 70 -2.56 2.71 5.38
C VAL A 70 -3.72 1.77 5.08
N VAL A 71 -4.67 2.23 4.26
CA VAL A 71 -5.86 1.47 3.91
C VAL A 71 -5.56 0.66 2.65
N ALA A 72 -5.32 -0.64 2.85
CA ALA A 72 -5.02 -1.59 1.79
C ALA A 72 -6.31 -2.17 1.20
N SER A 73 -6.29 -2.44 -0.10
CA SER A 73 -7.41 -3.11 -0.76
C SER A 73 -7.55 -4.58 -0.32
N ASN A 74 -6.41 -5.27 -0.15
CA ASN A 74 -6.31 -6.63 0.38
C ASN A 74 -4.86 -6.92 0.79
N ILE A 75 -4.64 -7.36 2.03
CA ILE A 75 -3.29 -7.64 2.57
C ILE A 75 -2.75 -9.02 2.16
N ASP A 76 -3.59 -9.91 1.68
CA ASP A 76 -3.17 -11.21 1.16
C ASP A 76 -2.35 -11.09 -0.12
N GLU A 77 -2.36 -9.92 -0.74
CA GLU A 77 -1.56 -9.63 -1.92
C GLU A 77 -0.13 -9.22 -1.54
N TYR A 78 0.85 -9.87 -2.14
CA TYR A 78 2.27 -9.54 -1.93
C TYR A 78 2.59 -8.07 -2.19
N PHE A 79 1.90 -7.47 -3.16
CA PHE A 79 1.97 -6.05 -3.46
C PHE A 79 1.72 -5.19 -2.22
N SER A 80 0.68 -5.52 -1.44
CA SER A 80 0.28 -4.74 -0.26
C SER A 80 1.31 -4.82 0.86
N SER A 81 1.90 -5.97 1.11
CA SER A 81 2.93 -6.13 2.12
C SER A 81 4.22 -5.39 1.76
N GLU A 82 4.60 -5.39 0.49
CA GLU A 82 5.81 -4.73 0.03
C GLU A 82 5.69 -3.20 0.04
N TYR A 83 4.57 -2.62 -0.44
CA TYR A 83 4.42 -1.17 -0.34
C TYR A 83 4.29 -0.72 1.12
N PHE A 84 3.66 -1.51 2.00
CA PHE A 84 3.58 -1.18 3.42
C PHE A 84 4.96 -1.10 4.07
N LYS A 85 5.88 -2.02 3.75
CA LYS A 85 7.29 -1.93 4.19
C LYS A 85 7.95 -0.63 3.74
N GLY A 86 7.74 -0.23 2.48
CA GLY A 86 8.23 1.05 1.95
C GLY A 86 7.67 2.25 2.72
N ILE A 87 6.35 2.25 2.97
CA ILE A 87 5.68 3.30 3.76
C ILE A 87 6.29 3.41 5.14
N VAL A 88 6.38 2.31 5.88
CA VAL A 88 6.87 2.31 7.27
C VAL A 88 8.33 2.75 7.35
N SER A 89 9.17 2.41 6.36
CA SER A 89 10.58 2.82 6.34
C SER A 89 10.73 4.36 6.36
N ILE A 90 9.86 5.07 5.65
CA ILE A 90 9.86 6.54 5.62
C ILE A 90 9.15 7.12 6.85
N LEU A 91 7.95 6.64 7.18
CA LEU A 91 7.17 7.17 8.31
C LEU A 91 7.95 7.11 9.62
N SER A 92 8.66 6.01 9.88
CA SER A 92 9.45 5.82 11.11
C SER A 92 10.57 6.85 11.25
N ALA A 93 11.22 7.24 10.15
CA ALA A 93 12.27 8.27 10.17
C ALA A 93 11.76 9.66 10.60
N PHE A 94 10.45 9.91 10.41
CA PHE A 94 9.78 11.16 10.79
C PHE A 94 8.94 11.03 12.08
N GLY A 95 9.05 9.92 12.82
CA GLY A 95 8.36 9.70 14.09
C GLY A 95 6.87 9.36 13.96
N TYR A 96 6.41 8.98 12.76
CA TYR A 96 5.06 8.48 12.52
C TYR A 96 5.01 6.96 12.60
N ILE A 97 3.84 6.43 12.95
CA ILE A 97 3.53 5.01 13.01
C ILE A 97 2.51 4.69 11.92
N GLY A 98 2.86 3.81 10.99
CA GLY A 98 1.94 3.27 10.00
C GLY A 98 1.02 2.22 10.62
N VAL A 99 -0.29 2.40 10.45
CA VAL A 99 -1.33 1.44 10.86
C VAL A 99 -1.97 0.86 9.60
N LEU A 100 -1.75 -0.43 9.38
CA LEU A 100 -2.32 -1.15 8.24
C LEU A 100 -3.77 -1.54 8.54
N LEU A 101 -4.68 -1.17 7.64
CA LEU A 101 -6.11 -1.47 7.68
C LEU A 101 -6.46 -2.23 6.40
N ASP A 102 -6.92 -3.46 6.57
CA ASP A 102 -7.29 -4.34 5.46
C ASP A 102 -8.76 -4.18 5.09
N SER A 103 -9.02 -3.84 3.84
CA SER A 103 -10.38 -3.77 3.32
C SER A 103 -10.93 -5.11 2.82
N ASP A 104 -10.09 -6.15 2.75
CA ASP A 104 -10.45 -7.50 2.28
C ASP A 104 -11.26 -7.46 0.96
N SER A 105 -10.83 -6.64 0.01
CA SER A 105 -11.50 -6.42 -1.28
C SER A 105 -12.98 -5.99 -1.15
N ASN A 106 -13.40 -5.47 0.00
CA ASN A 106 -14.77 -5.09 0.33
C ASN A 106 -14.92 -3.57 0.50
N LEU A 107 -15.67 -2.94 -0.40
CA LEU A 107 -15.88 -1.49 -0.39
C LEU A 107 -16.61 -0.98 0.87
N LYS A 108 -17.43 -1.81 1.53
CA LYS A 108 -18.09 -1.43 2.80
C LYS A 108 -17.07 -1.37 3.93
N THR A 109 -16.14 -2.32 3.96
CA THR A 109 -15.03 -2.35 4.93
C THR A 109 -14.11 -1.17 4.73
N GLU A 110 -13.73 -0.85 3.46
CA GLU A 110 -12.93 0.35 3.15
C GLU A 110 -13.60 1.63 3.68
N LYS A 111 -14.90 1.80 3.42
CA LYS A 111 -15.66 2.95 3.95
C LYS A 111 -15.66 3.02 5.47
N ALA A 112 -15.86 1.90 6.14
CA ALA A 112 -15.86 1.83 7.61
C ALA A 112 -14.48 2.18 8.18
N HIS A 113 -13.39 1.73 7.53
CA HIS A 113 -12.02 2.11 7.90
C HIS A 113 -11.78 3.61 7.76
N LEU A 114 -12.17 4.21 6.63
CA LEU A 114 -12.03 5.65 6.42
C LEU A 114 -12.81 6.46 7.48
N GLU A 115 -14.02 6.04 7.85
CA GLU A 115 -14.80 6.67 8.92
C GLU A 115 -14.12 6.52 10.29
N SER A 116 -13.61 5.34 10.60
CA SER A 116 -12.89 5.07 11.84
C SER A 116 -11.62 5.91 11.96
N VAL A 117 -10.83 5.96 10.88
CA VAL A 117 -9.59 6.76 10.80
C VAL A 117 -9.87 8.23 11.03
N TYR A 118 -10.92 8.75 10.40
CA TYR A 118 -11.35 10.13 10.57
C TYR A 118 -11.72 10.43 12.03
N ASN A 119 -12.53 9.58 12.65
CA ASN A 119 -13.01 9.77 14.03
C ASN A 119 -11.89 9.61 15.08
N GLN A 120 -10.78 8.94 14.75
CA GLN A 120 -9.67 8.69 15.66
C GLN A 120 -8.48 9.64 15.49
N ASN A 121 -8.65 10.76 14.78
CA ASN A 121 -7.63 11.80 14.60
C ASN A 121 -6.28 11.29 14.06
N PHE A 122 -6.27 10.39 13.09
CA PHE A 122 -5.06 10.04 12.38
C PHE A 122 -4.43 11.29 11.73
N ALA A 123 -3.11 11.30 11.58
CA ALA A 123 -2.40 12.42 10.95
C ALA A 123 -2.67 12.50 9.44
N GLY A 124 -2.83 11.37 8.77
CA GLY A 124 -3.08 11.28 7.34
C GLY A 124 -3.39 9.86 6.89
N ILE A 125 -3.71 9.71 5.61
CA ILE A 125 -4.09 8.44 5.00
C ILE A 125 -3.24 8.18 3.76
N ILE A 126 -2.77 6.94 3.57
CA ILE A 126 -2.34 6.39 2.30
C ILE A 126 -3.37 5.33 1.91
N LEU A 127 -4.04 5.51 0.76
CA LEU A 127 -5.19 4.72 0.34
C LEU A 127 -4.92 4.01 -0.98
N GLN A 128 -5.12 2.70 -1.02
CA GLN A 128 -5.25 1.91 -2.26
C GLN A 128 -6.75 1.70 -2.53
N PRO A 129 -7.43 2.54 -3.34
CA PRO A 129 -8.88 2.55 -3.42
C PRO A 129 -9.45 1.31 -4.12
N LEU A 130 -10.60 0.83 -3.66
CA LEU A 130 -11.35 -0.28 -4.25
C LEU A 130 -12.33 0.15 -5.35
N THR A 131 -12.34 1.43 -5.70
CA THR A 131 -13.21 1.99 -6.74
C THR A 131 -12.54 3.19 -7.40
N THR A 132 -12.95 3.50 -8.62
CA THR A 132 -12.60 4.76 -9.30
C THR A 132 -13.53 5.92 -8.94
N ASP A 133 -14.63 5.65 -8.20
CA ASP A 133 -15.61 6.66 -7.78
C ASP A 133 -15.08 7.45 -6.57
N SER A 134 -14.85 8.75 -6.75
CA SER A 134 -14.35 9.64 -5.69
C SER A 134 -15.37 9.91 -4.57
N ALA A 135 -16.64 9.61 -4.76
CA ALA A 135 -17.68 9.83 -3.74
C ALA A 135 -17.31 9.14 -2.40
N VAL A 136 -16.53 8.05 -2.46
CA VAL A 136 -16.04 7.32 -1.28
C VAL A 136 -15.20 8.21 -0.35
N ILE A 137 -14.39 9.11 -0.90
CA ILE A 137 -13.45 9.92 -0.13
C ILE A 137 -13.81 11.41 -0.06
N ARG A 138 -14.70 11.92 -0.93
CA ARG A 138 -15.05 13.35 -0.99
C ARG A 138 -15.46 13.93 0.36
N LYS A 139 -16.21 13.16 1.16
CA LYS A 139 -16.63 13.60 2.51
C LYS A 139 -15.47 13.83 3.47
N PHE A 140 -14.30 13.19 3.24
CA PHE A 140 -13.13 13.32 4.11
C PHE A 140 -12.18 14.43 3.67
N LEU A 141 -12.28 14.93 2.43
CA LEU A 141 -11.41 15.98 1.90
C LEU A 141 -11.61 17.33 2.58
N ASN A 142 -12.79 17.58 3.14
CA ASN A 142 -13.10 18.83 3.83
C ASN A 142 -12.48 18.95 5.24
N HIS A 143 -11.72 17.96 5.67
CA HIS A 143 -11.28 17.81 7.05
C HIS A 143 -9.77 17.91 7.27
N ASN A 144 -9.06 18.74 6.56
CA ASN A 144 -7.62 19.05 6.78
C ASN A 144 -6.70 17.82 7.07
N MET A 145 -7.13 16.60 6.66
CA MET A 145 -6.37 15.39 6.78
C MET A 145 -5.86 14.99 5.39
N PRO A 146 -4.54 15.02 5.15
CA PRO A 146 -3.99 14.71 3.84
C PRO A 146 -4.20 13.24 3.49
N ILE A 147 -4.59 12.99 2.24
CA ILE A 147 -4.78 11.67 1.65
C ILE A 147 -3.89 11.56 0.43
N VAL A 148 -3.10 10.47 0.35
CA VAL A 148 -2.29 10.12 -0.82
C VAL A 148 -2.78 8.79 -1.37
N LEU A 149 -3.03 8.72 -2.67
CA LEU A 149 -3.40 7.47 -3.33
C LEU A 149 -2.17 6.66 -3.68
N ILE A 150 -2.29 5.33 -3.59
CA ILE A 150 -1.24 4.41 -4.02
C ILE A 150 -1.83 3.37 -4.98
N ASP A 151 -1.08 3.03 -6.04
CA ASP A 151 -1.40 2.01 -7.05
C ASP A 151 -2.57 2.39 -7.96
N ARG A 152 -3.65 2.93 -7.42
CA ARG A 152 -4.92 3.17 -8.13
C ARG A 152 -5.32 4.62 -8.05
N GLU A 153 -6.04 5.07 -9.07
CA GLU A 153 -6.51 6.45 -9.23
C GLU A 153 -8.03 6.52 -9.17
N LEU A 154 -8.53 7.70 -8.87
CA LEU A 154 -9.95 8.06 -8.93
C LEU A 154 -10.22 8.77 -10.26
N ALA A 155 -11.37 8.50 -10.87
CA ALA A 155 -11.65 8.96 -12.23
C ALA A 155 -11.95 10.46 -12.32
N ASP A 156 -12.53 11.05 -11.28
CA ASP A 156 -13.13 12.38 -11.29
C ASP A 156 -12.58 13.29 -10.19
N LEU A 157 -11.38 12.96 -9.67
CA LEU A 157 -10.75 13.73 -8.61
C LEU A 157 -9.23 13.66 -8.73
N GLU A 158 -8.62 14.81 -8.97
CA GLU A 158 -7.16 14.93 -8.93
C GLU A 158 -6.67 14.96 -7.48
N MET A 159 -5.76 14.06 -7.17
CA MET A 159 -5.14 13.92 -5.85
C MET A 159 -3.69 13.49 -5.99
N SER A 160 -2.90 13.78 -4.96
CA SER A 160 -1.54 13.21 -4.90
C SER A 160 -1.59 11.70 -4.96
N SER A 161 -0.85 11.13 -5.91
CA SER A 161 -0.85 9.70 -6.15
C SER A 161 0.52 9.15 -6.51
N VAL A 162 0.73 7.87 -6.21
CA VAL A 162 1.88 7.10 -6.67
C VAL A 162 1.36 5.88 -7.41
N THR A 163 1.64 5.83 -8.71
CA THR A 163 1.19 4.75 -9.60
C THR A 163 2.36 4.11 -10.33
N THR A 164 2.09 3.14 -11.19
CA THR A 164 3.06 2.63 -12.16
C THR A 164 2.59 2.91 -13.59
N ASN A 165 3.49 2.77 -14.55
CA ASN A 165 3.25 2.95 -15.99
C ASN A 165 2.44 1.79 -16.59
N ASN A 166 1.27 1.49 -16.04
CA ASN A 166 0.46 0.30 -16.32
C ASN A 166 0.18 0.08 -17.81
N PHE A 167 -0.25 1.13 -18.53
CA PHE A 167 -0.57 1.03 -19.97
C PHE A 167 0.69 0.80 -20.79
N GLU A 168 1.71 1.64 -20.59
CA GLU A 168 2.92 1.63 -21.40
C GLU A 168 3.73 0.35 -21.21
N ILE A 169 3.85 -0.12 -19.97
CA ILE A 169 4.59 -1.35 -19.69
C ILE A 169 3.86 -2.59 -20.20
N ALA A 170 2.53 -2.64 -20.12
CA ALA A 170 1.75 -3.73 -20.69
C ALA A 170 1.90 -3.77 -22.21
N LYS A 171 1.73 -2.64 -22.89
CA LYS A 171 1.95 -2.50 -24.33
C LYS A 171 3.37 -2.91 -24.72
N TYR A 172 4.38 -2.37 -24.04
CA TYR A 172 5.78 -2.66 -24.30
C TYR A 172 6.09 -4.16 -24.17
N ALA A 173 5.69 -4.78 -23.04
CA ALA A 173 5.94 -6.19 -22.78
C ALA A 173 5.32 -7.09 -23.86
N MET A 174 4.09 -6.81 -24.27
CA MET A 174 3.41 -7.56 -25.31
C MET A 174 4.13 -7.41 -26.68
N ALA A 175 4.59 -6.22 -27.02
CA ALA A 175 5.33 -5.99 -28.26
C ALA A 175 6.69 -6.73 -28.31
N GLN A 176 7.29 -7.03 -27.15
CA GLN A 176 8.55 -7.79 -27.05
C GLN A 176 8.36 -9.31 -27.24
N LEU A 177 7.13 -9.82 -27.21
CA LEU A 177 6.81 -11.25 -27.31
C LEU A 177 6.68 -11.78 -28.75
N ALA A 178 7.05 -11.00 -29.77
CA ALA A 178 6.78 -11.32 -31.17
C ALA A 178 5.27 -11.56 -31.42
N PRO A 179 4.45 -10.51 -31.42
CA PRO A 179 2.97 -10.61 -31.43
C PRO A 179 2.39 -11.49 -32.52
N ASP A 180 3.00 -11.48 -33.72
CA ASP A 180 2.58 -12.27 -34.87
C ASP A 180 2.66 -13.80 -34.63
N SER A 181 3.34 -14.24 -33.57
CA SER A 181 3.44 -15.64 -33.19
C SER A 181 2.21 -16.15 -32.45
N PHE A 182 1.32 -15.25 -31.98
CA PHE A 182 0.17 -15.61 -31.17
C PHE A 182 -1.14 -15.30 -31.89
N SER A 183 -1.97 -16.32 -32.08
CA SER A 183 -3.32 -16.18 -32.62
C SER A 183 -4.38 -16.04 -31.53
N ASN A 184 -4.09 -16.51 -30.32
CA ASN A 184 -5.01 -16.45 -29.18
C ASN A 184 -4.32 -15.88 -27.94
N VAL A 185 -4.83 -14.79 -27.42
CA VAL A 185 -4.35 -14.14 -26.21
C VAL A 185 -5.42 -14.18 -25.13
N THR A 186 -5.11 -14.79 -24.00
CA THR A 186 -6.02 -14.85 -22.85
C THR A 186 -5.41 -14.11 -21.67
N VAL A 187 -6.10 -13.08 -21.22
CA VAL A 187 -5.78 -12.33 -20.01
C VAL A 187 -6.52 -12.94 -18.82
N ILE A 188 -5.80 -13.31 -17.78
CA ILE A 188 -6.37 -13.82 -16.52
C ILE A 188 -6.20 -12.73 -15.46
N THR A 189 -7.31 -12.31 -14.86
CA THR A 189 -7.31 -11.20 -13.91
C THR A 189 -8.50 -11.31 -12.95
N GLU A 190 -8.47 -10.55 -11.86
CA GLU A 190 -9.67 -10.26 -11.09
C GLU A 190 -10.58 -9.28 -11.85
N PRO A 191 -11.85 -9.07 -11.40
CA PRO A 191 -12.81 -8.20 -12.10
C PRO A 191 -12.22 -6.85 -12.50
N VAL A 192 -12.26 -6.53 -13.79
CA VAL A 192 -11.58 -5.36 -14.38
C VAL A 192 -12.30 -4.06 -14.04
N LYS A 193 -13.65 -4.07 -14.07
CA LYS A 193 -14.46 -2.88 -13.86
C LYS A 193 -14.15 -2.21 -12.51
N LYS A 194 -14.04 -0.88 -12.52
CA LYS A 194 -13.83 -0.03 -11.33
C LYS A 194 -12.43 -0.06 -10.72
N ILE A 195 -11.47 -0.75 -11.32
CA ILE A 195 -10.07 -0.76 -10.87
C ILE A 195 -9.19 -0.20 -11.97
N SER A 196 -8.64 1.01 -11.77
CA SER A 196 -7.89 1.76 -12.79
C SER A 196 -6.71 0.97 -13.37
N THR A 197 -5.93 0.29 -12.53
CA THR A 197 -4.76 -0.50 -12.95
C THR A 197 -5.14 -1.64 -13.90
N ARG A 198 -6.21 -2.35 -13.62
CA ARG A 198 -6.67 -3.48 -14.46
C ARG A 198 -7.20 -3.01 -15.80
N VAL A 199 -7.98 -1.91 -15.79
CA VAL A 199 -8.50 -1.29 -17.02
C VAL A 199 -7.34 -0.87 -17.93
N THR A 200 -6.35 -0.18 -17.39
CA THR A 200 -5.21 0.34 -18.16
C THR A 200 -4.27 -0.76 -18.67
N ARG A 201 -4.02 -1.81 -17.85
CA ARG A 201 -3.23 -2.98 -18.30
C ARG A 201 -3.90 -3.71 -19.46
N VAL A 202 -5.19 -4.01 -19.33
CA VAL A 202 -5.96 -4.65 -20.42
C VAL A 202 -5.98 -3.78 -21.67
N ALA A 203 -6.15 -2.46 -21.53
CA ALA A 203 -6.10 -1.54 -22.63
C ALA A 203 -4.73 -1.57 -23.34
N GLY A 204 -3.62 -1.56 -22.60
CA GLY A 204 -2.26 -1.67 -23.15
C GLY A 204 -2.06 -2.98 -23.93
N ILE A 205 -2.54 -4.12 -23.43
CA ILE A 205 -2.48 -5.41 -24.11
C ILE A 205 -3.26 -5.37 -25.43
N LYS A 206 -4.48 -4.82 -25.40
CA LYS A 206 -5.36 -4.70 -26.58
C LYS A 206 -4.84 -3.76 -27.67
N THR A 207 -3.83 -2.93 -27.41
CA THR A 207 -3.17 -2.15 -28.46
C THR A 207 -2.21 -2.95 -29.33
N VAL A 208 -1.81 -4.14 -28.86
CA VAL A 208 -0.84 -5.03 -29.53
C VAL A 208 -1.54 -6.21 -30.18
N PHE A 209 -2.63 -6.68 -29.59
CA PHE A 209 -3.39 -7.84 -30.07
C PHE A 209 -4.83 -7.46 -30.39
N ASP A 210 -5.31 -7.79 -31.58
CA ASP A 210 -6.68 -7.47 -32.02
C ASP A 210 -7.74 -8.28 -31.26
N GLN A 211 -7.42 -9.54 -30.92
CA GLN A 211 -8.32 -10.43 -30.22
C GLN A 211 -7.73 -10.83 -28.87
N VAL A 212 -8.36 -10.36 -27.80
CA VAL A 212 -7.95 -10.64 -26.42
C VAL A 212 -9.15 -11.16 -25.64
N ASN A 213 -9.11 -12.42 -25.25
CA ASN A 213 -10.06 -13.00 -24.31
C ASN A 213 -9.68 -12.58 -22.88
N VAL A 214 -10.66 -12.18 -22.06
CA VAL A 214 -10.44 -11.78 -20.68
C VAL A 214 -11.23 -12.70 -19.75
N ILE A 215 -10.52 -13.49 -18.96
CA ILE A 215 -11.09 -14.35 -17.92
C ILE A 215 -10.97 -13.63 -16.59
N GLU A 216 -12.12 -13.23 -16.04
CA GLU A 216 -12.20 -12.62 -14.72
C GLU A 216 -12.47 -13.68 -13.67
N THR A 217 -11.57 -13.82 -12.69
CA THR A 217 -11.68 -14.76 -11.57
C THR A 217 -11.04 -14.16 -10.33
N ARG A 218 -11.45 -14.63 -9.15
CA ARG A 218 -10.77 -14.32 -7.89
C ARG A 218 -9.83 -15.45 -7.51
N SER A 219 -8.76 -15.15 -6.78
CA SER A 219 -7.75 -16.14 -6.39
C SER A 219 -8.35 -17.31 -5.59
N GLU A 220 -9.40 -17.06 -4.80
CA GLU A 220 -10.11 -18.07 -3.99
C GLU A 220 -10.99 -19.01 -4.84
N HIS A 221 -11.32 -18.62 -6.05
CA HIS A 221 -12.23 -19.35 -6.97
C HIS A 221 -11.56 -19.72 -8.29
N PHE A 222 -10.24 -19.51 -8.39
CA PHE A 222 -9.51 -19.82 -9.61
C PHE A 222 -9.28 -21.32 -9.75
N ASP A 223 -9.99 -21.92 -10.72
CA ASP A 223 -9.83 -23.34 -11.06
C ASP A 223 -8.91 -23.48 -12.28
N VAL A 224 -7.68 -23.89 -12.02
CA VAL A 224 -6.64 -24.13 -13.06
C VAL A 224 -6.99 -25.29 -13.95
N ASN A 225 -7.71 -26.34 -13.46
CA ASN A 225 -8.15 -27.45 -14.30
C ASN A 225 -9.21 -26.99 -15.29
N GLN A 226 -10.14 -26.15 -14.85
CA GLN A 226 -11.14 -25.56 -15.75
C GLN A 226 -10.46 -24.70 -16.82
N LEU A 227 -9.45 -23.89 -16.45
CA LEU A 227 -8.67 -23.12 -17.41
C LEU A 227 -8.03 -24.04 -18.47
N ALA A 228 -7.41 -25.13 -18.06
CA ALA A 228 -6.75 -26.08 -18.95
C ALA A 228 -7.72 -26.76 -19.94
N THR A 229 -9.02 -26.78 -19.67
CA THR A 229 -10.03 -27.27 -20.64
C THR A 229 -10.41 -26.21 -21.66
N THR A 230 -10.20 -24.92 -21.38
CA THR A 230 -10.59 -23.81 -22.23
C THR A 230 -9.43 -23.22 -23.02
N VAL A 231 -8.21 -23.36 -22.53
CA VAL A 231 -6.99 -22.86 -23.18
C VAL A 231 -6.00 -24.01 -23.34
N ASP A 232 -5.75 -24.42 -24.58
CA ASP A 232 -4.73 -25.39 -24.89
C ASP A 232 -3.34 -24.74 -24.77
N LEU A 233 -2.65 -25.04 -23.68
CA LEU A 233 -1.32 -24.50 -23.40
C LEU A 233 -0.20 -25.17 -24.20
N ASN A 234 -0.49 -26.34 -24.78
CA ASN A 234 0.47 -27.01 -25.69
C ASN A 234 0.50 -26.35 -27.07
N ASN A 235 -0.52 -25.52 -27.37
CA ASN A 235 -0.53 -24.78 -28.61
C ASN A 235 0.42 -23.55 -28.49
N PRO A 236 1.53 -23.50 -29.24
CA PRO A 236 2.49 -22.41 -29.19
C PRO A 236 1.92 -21.07 -29.63
N GLN A 237 0.75 -21.04 -30.24
CA GLN A 237 0.06 -19.81 -30.65
C GLN A 237 -0.87 -19.23 -29.56
N ASN A 238 -1.00 -19.89 -28.41
CA ASN A 238 -1.76 -19.39 -27.28
C ASN A 238 -0.84 -18.69 -26.28
N LEU A 239 -1.17 -17.44 -25.91
CA LEU A 239 -0.48 -16.66 -24.91
C LEU A 239 -1.38 -16.43 -23.69
N LEU A 240 -0.88 -16.73 -22.49
CA LEU A 240 -1.48 -16.36 -21.23
C LEU A 240 -0.81 -15.11 -20.65
N VAL A 241 -1.60 -14.11 -20.30
CA VAL A 241 -1.14 -12.90 -19.63
C VAL A 241 -1.85 -12.77 -18.29
N VAL A 242 -1.13 -12.96 -17.19
CA VAL A 242 -1.70 -12.97 -15.84
C VAL A 242 -1.43 -11.63 -15.16
N LEU A 243 -2.49 -10.89 -14.81
CA LEU A 243 -2.35 -9.54 -14.27
C LEU A 243 -2.14 -9.47 -12.76
N LYS A 244 -2.09 -10.62 -12.08
CA LYS A 244 -1.97 -10.71 -10.63
C LYS A 244 -1.04 -11.84 -10.23
N GLU A 245 -0.03 -11.54 -9.40
CA GLU A 245 1.01 -12.51 -9.03
C GLU A 245 0.43 -13.75 -8.34
N ARG A 246 -0.58 -13.60 -7.47
CA ARG A 246 -1.21 -14.72 -6.78
C ARG A 246 -1.84 -15.72 -7.74
N LEU A 247 -2.56 -15.22 -8.76
CA LEU A 247 -3.10 -16.08 -9.83
C LEU A 247 -1.98 -16.74 -10.65
N LEU A 248 -0.92 -15.99 -10.91
CA LEU A 248 0.24 -16.50 -11.64
C LEU A 248 0.95 -17.62 -10.86
N ILE A 249 1.14 -17.47 -9.55
CA ILE A 249 1.73 -18.51 -8.71
C ILE A 249 0.85 -19.76 -8.68
N GLN A 250 -0.46 -19.62 -8.52
CA GLN A 250 -1.40 -20.76 -8.56
C GLN A 250 -1.28 -21.51 -9.89
N LEU A 251 -1.17 -20.77 -11.00
CA LEU A 251 -0.97 -21.36 -12.31
C LEU A 251 0.37 -22.08 -12.41
N LEU A 252 1.47 -21.41 -12.09
CA LEU A 252 2.83 -21.95 -12.21
C LEU A 252 3.10 -23.15 -11.28
N THR A 253 2.40 -23.25 -10.16
CA THR A 253 2.54 -24.38 -9.21
C THR A 253 1.59 -25.53 -9.48
N HIS A 254 0.65 -25.39 -10.42
CA HIS A 254 -0.27 -26.47 -10.75
C HIS A 254 0.43 -27.58 -11.54
N PRO A 255 0.23 -28.88 -11.20
CA PRO A 255 0.93 -29.99 -11.86
C PRO A 255 0.80 -30.00 -13.39
N SER A 256 -0.38 -29.68 -13.93
CA SER A 256 -0.61 -29.62 -15.37
C SER A 256 0.22 -28.53 -16.07
N PHE A 257 0.62 -27.48 -15.35
CA PHE A 257 1.44 -26.38 -15.87
C PHE A 257 2.92 -26.59 -15.64
N LEU A 258 3.33 -27.16 -14.49
CA LEU A 258 4.73 -27.46 -14.20
C LEU A 258 5.38 -28.33 -15.26
N MET A 259 4.63 -29.27 -15.83
CA MET A 259 5.14 -30.15 -16.91
C MET A 259 5.21 -29.43 -18.27
N GLN A 260 4.39 -28.41 -18.50
CA GLN A 260 4.27 -27.70 -19.77
C GLN A 260 5.09 -26.41 -19.80
N ALA A 261 5.16 -25.68 -18.70
CA ALA A 261 5.83 -24.39 -18.59
C ALA A 261 7.34 -24.44 -18.93
N HIS A 262 7.97 -25.59 -18.81
CA HIS A 262 9.38 -25.76 -19.20
C HIS A 262 9.61 -25.85 -20.72
N GLN A 263 8.54 -25.96 -21.51
CA GLN A 263 8.64 -26.20 -22.96
C GLN A 263 8.16 -25.03 -23.83
N THR A 264 7.35 -24.11 -23.30
CA THR A 264 6.75 -23.03 -24.10
C THR A 264 6.84 -21.68 -23.41
N GLN A 265 7.24 -20.63 -24.14
CA GLN A 265 7.30 -19.25 -23.64
C GLN A 265 5.93 -18.53 -23.71
N ASN A 266 4.85 -19.23 -23.39
CA ASN A 266 3.48 -18.77 -23.65
C ASN A 266 2.80 -18.13 -22.42
N ILE A 267 3.55 -17.88 -21.35
CA ILE A 267 3.01 -17.27 -20.13
C ILE A 267 3.84 -16.07 -19.75
N THR A 268 3.18 -14.97 -19.46
CA THR A 268 3.77 -13.78 -18.86
C THR A 268 2.78 -13.16 -17.86
N GLY A 269 3.20 -12.14 -17.13
CA GLY A 269 2.29 -11.45 -16.21
C GLY A 269 2.98 -10.42 -15.34
N PHE A 270 2.19 -9.79 -14.50
CA PHE A 270 2.67 -8.83 -13.51
C PHE A 270 3.10 -9.54 -12.24
N ILE A 271 4.29 -9.18 -11.75
CA ILE A 271 4.86 -9.72 -10.50
C ILE A 271 5.28 -8.59 -9.57
N ASP A 272 5.15 -8.84 -8.29
CA ASP A 272 5.44 -7.94 -7.19
C ASP A 272 6.69 -8.37 -6.42
N THR A 273 6.93 -9.69 -6.41
CA THR A 273 8.06 -10.33 -5.74
C THR A 273 8.97 -11.05 -6.75
N THR A 274 10.02 -11.68 -6.25
CA THR A 274 10.91 -12.50 -7.08
C THR A 274 10.47 -13.96 -7.16
N MET A 275 9.43 -14.38 -6.43
CA MET A 275 9.01 -15.78 -6.34
C MET A 275 8.66 -16.41 -7.70
N PRO A 276 7.88 -15.76 -8.59
CA PRO A 276 7.60 -16.34 -9.90
C PRO A 276 8.83 -16.65 -10.74
N ARG A 277 9.92 -15.87 -10.57
CA ARG A 277 11.18 -16.11 -11.27
C ARG A 277 11.90 -17.38 -10.82
N TYR A 278 11.73 -17.79 -9.55
CA TYR A 278 12.26 -19.07 -9.07
C TYR A 278 11.42 -20.25 -9.57
N LEU A 279 10.11 -20.06 -9.70
CA LEU A 279 9.21 -21.08 -10.22
C LEU A 279 9.36 -21.28 -11.73
N ALA A 280 9.64 -20.20 -12.46
CA ALA A 280 9.69 -20.21 -13.91
C ALA A 280 10.84 -19.29 -14.42
N PRO A 281 12.13 -19.70 -14.25
CA PRO A 281 13.29 -18.85 -14.48
C PRO A 281 13.50 -18.46 -15.96
N ASN A 282 12.92 -19.22 -16.89
CA ASN A 282 13.03 -18.97 -18.33
C ASN A 282 11.96 -17.98 -18.86
N PHE A 283 11.01 -17.57 -18.01
CA PHE A 283 9.95 -16.67 -18.41
C PHE A 283 10.29 -15.22 -18.07
N LYS A 284 9.82 -14.34 -18.92
CA LYS A 284 9.90 -12.90 -18.67
C LYS A 284 8.60 -12.40 -18.03
N PHE A 285 8.74 -11.56 -17.03
CA PHE A 285 7.63 -10.99 -16.28
C PHE A 285 7.72 -9.47 -16.22
N ILE A 286 6.58 -8.82 -16.04
CA ILE A 286 6.49 -7.39 -15.75
C ILE A 286 6.63 -7.19 -14.25
N GLN A 287 7.82 -6.81 -13.81
CA GLN A 287 8.12 -6.61 -12.40
C GLN A 287 7.74 -5.21 -11.95
N GLN A 288 6.88 -5.11 -10.95
CA GLN A 288 6.54 -3.88 -10.25
C GLN A 288 7.57 -3.57 -9.13
N SER A 289 7.50 -2.36 -8.59
CA SER A 289 8.36 -1.88 -7.49
C SER A 289 7.51 -1.36 -6.32
N PRO A 290 6.69 -2.21 -5.68
CA PRO A 290 5.73 -1.75 -4.68
C PRO A 290 6.40 -1.10 -3.47
N TYR A 291 7.57 -1.57 -3.04
CA TYR A 291 8.34 -0.94 -1.98
C TYR A 291 8.65 0.54 -2.29
N LEU A 292 9.15 0.85 -3.49
CA LEU A 292 9.43 2.22 -3.90
C LEU A 292 8.16 3.06 -4.02
N MET A 293 7.07 2.45 -4.49
CA MET A 293 5.77 3.13 -4.53
C MET A 293 5.32 3.54 -3.13
N GLY A 294 5.45 2.63 -2.16
CA GLY A 294 5.11 2.91 -0.77
C GLY A 294 5.99 4.00 -0.15
N ALA A 295 7.30 3.93 -0.35
CA ALA A 295 8.23 4.95 0.13
C ALA A 295 7.89 6.34 -0.44
N SER A 296 7.66 6.43 -1.75
CA SER A 296 7.29 7.70 -2.42
C SER A 296 5.94 8.24 -1.93
N ALA A 297 4.94 7.37 -1.70
CA ALA A 297 3.66 7.80 -1.15
C ALA A 297 3.80 8.38 0.27
N ALA A 298 4.64 7.77 1.11
CA ALA A 298 4.93 8.27 2.44
C ALA A 298 5.70 9.61 2.39
N GLU A 299 6.65 9.78 1.48
CA GLU A 299 7.37 11.05 1.29
C GLU A 299 6.42 12.20 0.91
N ILE A 300 5.48 11.95 -0.02
CA ILE A 300 4.43 12.92 -0.37
C ILE A 300 3.60 13.26 0.87
N LEU A 301 3.14 12.25 1.61
CA LEU A 301 2.34 12.46 2.81
C LEU A 301 3.09 13.29 3.87
N ILE A 302 4.37 12.99 4.12
CA ILE A 302 5.21 13.75 5.06
C ILE A 302 5.34 15.21 4.63
N LYS A 303 5.54 15.49 3.33
CA LYS A 303 5.56 16.87 2.81
C LYS A 303 4.24 17.59 3.12
N HIS A 304 3.09 16.94 2.88
CA HIS A 304 1.78 17.51 3.20
C HIS A 304 1.61 17.76 4.71
N LEU A 305 2.06 16.84 5.56
CA LEU A 305 1.99 16.99 7.02
C LEU A 305 2.88 18.10 7.57
N SER A 306 3.98 18.40 6.87
CA SER A 306 4.95 19.44 7.24
C SER A 306 4.58 20.82 6.74
N SER A 307 3.64 20.93 5.81
CA SER A 307 3.19 22.21 5.23
C SER A 307 2.41 23.03 6.25
N ALA A 308 2.85 24.27 6.52
CA ALA A 308 2.27 25.15 7.55
C ALA A 308 0.81 25.56 7.27
N ASN A 309 0.40 25.58 6.00
CA ASN A 309 -0.86 26.15 5.53
C ASN A 309 -1.94 25.14 5.17
N ASN A 310 -1.75 23.84 5.40
CA ASN A 310 -2.66 22.77 4.95
C ASN A 310 -2.99 22.81 3.44
N ASP A 311 -2.08 23.30 2.63
CA ASP A 311 -2.25 23.59 1.19
C ASP A 311 -2.01 22.35 0.30
N TYR A 312 -2.20 21.14 0.89
CA TYR A 312 -1.93 19.89 0.18
C TYR A 312 -2.86 19.65 -1.02
N GLN A 313 -4.05 20.29 -1.03
CA GLN A 313 -4.96 20.22 -2.18
C GLN A 313 -4.48 21.07 -3.38
N GLN A 314 -3.63 22.06 -3.14
CA GLN A 314 -3.03 22.88 -4.20
C GLN A 314 -1.67 22.35 -4.67
N ASN A 315 -1.00 21.51 -3.84
CA ASN A 315 0.29 20.90 -4.11
C ASN A 315 0.16 19.42 -4.48
N ILE A 316 -0.64 19.11 -5.49
CA ILE A 316 -0.81 17.73 -5.98
C ILE A 316 0.51 17.23 -6.59
N GLN A 317 0.94 16.05 -6.17
CA GLN A 317 2.13 15.37 -6.68
C GLN A 317 1.75 13.99 -7.22
N ASN A 318 1.97 13.78 -8.52
CA ASN A 318 1.74 12.48 -9.16
C ASN A 318 3.09 11.89 -9.55
N ILE A 319 3.44 10.75 -8.94
CA ILE A 319 4.69 10.03 -9.19
C ILE A 319 4.38 8.71 -9.88
N ILE A 320 5.08 8.44 -10.96
CA ILE A 320 5.03 7.16 -11.67
C ILE A 320 6.31 6.40 -11.36
N ILE A 321 6.20 5.26 -10.68
CA ILE A 321 7.30 4.32 -10.44
C ILE A 321 7.27 3.27 -11.56
N PRO A 322 8.26 3.25 -12.46
CA PRO A 322 8.20 2.38 -13.63
C PRO A 322 8.30 0.90 -13.24
N SER A 323 7.51 0.07 -13.90
CA SER A 323 7.68 -1.38 -13.94
C SER A 323 8.66 -1.77 -15.05
N HIS A 324 9.25 -2.95 -14.95
CA HIS A 324 10.27 -3.44 -15.88
C HIS A 324 9.89 -4.81 -16.42
N TYR A 325 10.03 -5.01 -17.73
CA TYR A 325 9.87 -6.31 -18.38
C TYR A 325 11.23 -7.00 -18.51
N LYS A 326 11.44 -8.09 -17.79
CA LYS A 326 12.73 -8.81 -17.72
C LYS A 326 12.51 -10.31 -17.58
#